data_84e1658b8e2ccadbd1a5b8183f40c66d
#
_entry.id   84e1658b8e2ccadbd1a5b8183f40c66d
#
_cell.length_a   1.000
_cell.length_b   1.000
_cell.length_c   1.000
_cell.angle_alpha   90.00
_cell.angle_beta   90.00
_cell.angle_gamma   90.00
#
_symmetry.space_group_name_H-M   'P 1'
#
loop_
_entity.id
_entity.type
_entity.pdbx_description
1 polymer ?
#
loop_
_entity_poly.entity_id
_entity_poly.type
_entity_poly.pdbx_seq_one_letter_code
_entity_poly.pdbx_strand_id
1 'polypeptide(L)'
;DTYVDIMSDAGRIVTNCENCGQLMITKRSNASLTCGRTTCKKERLYKANDDYKKRVMADPIKEAYLNFDNKCRSYRKKLSDSPELLEKYNKAFDEHREKIRAVKRGLTVKSRSDDIGRYNRMCFDACQALQDFSKRLKAKQTETSS
;
A
#
# COMPACT_ATOMS: atom_id res chain seq x y z
N ASP A 1 38.91 21.36 -3.19
CA ASP A 1 37.63 20.98 -3.75
C ASP A 1 36.54 21.96 -3.39
N THR A 2 35.89 22.50 -4.39
CA THR A 2 34.83 23.51 -4.28
C THR A 2 33.62 23.07 -3.48
N TYR A 3 33.44 21.78 -3.25
CA TYR A 3 32.35 21.20 -2.47
C TYR A 3 32.41 21.55 -0.98
N VAL A 4 33.61 21.62 -0.41
CA VAL A 4 33.80 21.80 1.03
C VAL A 4 33.40 23.22 1.44
N ASP A 5 33.69 24.20 0.61
CA ASP A 5 33.42 25.61 0.90
C ASP A 5 31.92 25.93 0.88
N ILE A 6 31.16 25.28 0.03
CA ILE A 6 29.70 25.43 -0.05
C ILE A 6 28.99 24.69 1.09
N MET A 7 29.52 23.54 1.55
CA MET A 7 28.97 22.77 2.66
C MET A 7 29.14 23.46 4.01
N SER A 8 30.15 24.30 4.19
CA SER A 8 30.39 25.00 5.44
C SER A 8 29.44 26.17 5.70
N ASP A 9 28.76 26.65 4.67
CA ASP A 9 27.86 27.79 4.76
C ASP A 9 26.39 27.37 4.93
N ALA A 10 25.78 27.75 6.05
CA ALA A 10 24.35 27.66 6.33
C ALA A 10 23.73 26.26 6.33
N GLY A 11 24.53 25.21 6.54
CA GLY A 11 24.01 23.82 6.60
C GLY A 11 23.49 23.27 5.28
N ARG A 12 23.94 23.82 4.17
CA ARG A 12 23.59 23.32 2.82
C ARG A 12 24.58 22.25 2.39
N ILE A 13 24.05 21.28 1.65
CA ILE A 13 24.81 20.18 1.08
C ILE A 13 24.72 20.25 -0.45
N VAL A 14 25.88 20.13 -1.10
CA VAL A 14 25.95 19.94 -2.55
C VAL A 14 25.98 18.45 -2.82
N THR A 15 25.03 17.98 -3.60
CA THR A 15 24.92 16.57 -3.98
C THR A 15 24.41 16.46 -5.41
N ASN A 16 24.42 15.26 -5.94
CA ASN A 16 23.89 14.99 -7.28
C ASN A 16 22.46 14.46 -7.20
N CYS A 17 21.63 14.88 -8.16
CA CYS A 17 20.31 14.29 -8.32
C CYS A 17 20.47 12.80 -8.60
N GLU A 18 19.78 11.96 -7.85
CA GLU A 18 19.83 10.50 -8.03
C GLU A 18 19.32 10.04 -9.39
N ASN A 19 18.45 10.84 -10.03
CA ASN A 19 17.86 10.50 -11.32
C ASN A 19 18.67 11.00 -12.51
N CYS A 20 19.00 12.30 -12.56
CA CYS A 20 19.67 12.92 -13.72
C CYS A 20 21.14 13.22 -13.51
N GLY A 21 21.67 13.06 -12.30
CA GLY A 21 23.06 13.32 -11.97
C GLY A 21 23.46 14.77 -11.86
N GLN A 22 22.55 15.73 -12.08
CA GLN A 22 22.87 17.15 -11.98
C GLN A 22 23.14 17.56 -10.53
N LEU A 23 24.06 18.50 -10.38
CA LEU A 23 24.36 19.09 -9.08
C LEU A 23 23.15 19.85 -8.54
N MET A 24 22.90 19.67 -7.26
CA MET A 24 21.85 20.39 -6.54
C MET A 24 22.31 20.75 -5.14
N ILE A 25 21.75 21.82 -4.60
CA ILE A 25 22.02 22.30 -3.25
C ILE A 25 20.79 22.02 -2.40
N THR A 26 20.98 21.29 -1.30
CA THR A 26 19.90 20.93 -0.38
C THR A 26 20.24 21.31 1.05
N LYS A 27 19.22 21.51 1.89
CA LYS A 27 19.41 21.65 3.32
C LYS A 27 19.62 20.27 3.95
N ARG A 28 20.55 20.20 4.91
CA ARG A 28 20.91 18.95 5.59
C ARG A 28 19.72 18.18 6.20
N SER A 29 18.75 18.92 6.74
CA SER A 29 17.58 18.34 7.40
C SER A 29 16.49 17.87 6.44
N ASN A 30 16.48 18.38 5.20
CA ASN A 30 15.44 18.12 4.20
C ASN A 30 16.08 17.72 2.86
N ALA A 31 17.08 16.82 2.91
CA ALA A 31 17.78 16.38 1.72
C ALA A 31 16.83 15.76 0.71
N SER A 32 16.41 16.54 -0.29
CA SER A 32 15.74 16.01 -1.45
C SER A 32 16.76 15.18 -2.24
N LEU A 33 16.36 13.99 -2.67
CA LEU A 33 17.21 13.09 -3.43
C LEU A 33 17.15 13.39 -4.94
N THR A 34 16.30 14.33 -5.34
CA THR A 34 16.14 14.78 -6.72
C THR A 34 16.30 16.28 -6.85
N CYS A 35 16.65 16.74 -8.05
CA CYS A 35 16.83 18.17 -8.35
C CYS A 35 15.54 18.99 -8.34
N GLY A 36 14.40 18.40 -8.02
CA GLY A 36 13.10 19.06 -7.99
C GLY A 36 12.35 19.12 -9.32
N ARG A 37 12.96 18.71 -10.42
CA ARG A 37 12.27 18.62 -11.71
C ARG A 37 11.17 17.57 -11.65
N THR A 38 10.02 17.86 -12.25
CA THR A 38 8.85 16.97 -12.27
C THR A 38 9.18 15.58 -12.81
N THR A 39 9.97 15.51 -13.88
CA THR A 39 10.42 14.24 -14.47
C THR A 39 11.26 13.42 -13.48
N CYS A 40 12.23 14.04 -12.81
CA CYS A 40 13.08 13.34 -11.85
C CYS A 40 12.30 12.83 -10.63
N LYS A 41 11.36 13.63 -10.14
CA LYS A 41 10.47 13.22 -9.04
C LYS A 41 9.59 12.05 -9.43
N LYS A 42 9.00 12.07 -10.62
CA LYS A 42 8.15 10.99 -11.14
C LYS A 42 8.93 9.70 -11.32
N GLU A 43 10.07 9.77 -11.98
CA GLU A 43 10.90 8.60 -12.24
C GLU A 43 11.38 7.95 -10.94
N ARG A 44 11.79 8.77 -9.96
CA ARG A 44 12.14 8.26 -8.64
C ARG A 44 10.96 7.58 -7.94
N LEU A 45 9.79 8.17 -8.02
CA LEU A 45 8.57 7.59 -7.46
C LEU A 45 8.23 6.25 -8.12
N TYR A 46 8.33 6.16 -9.45
CA TYR A 46 8.11 4.90 -10.17
C TYR A 46 9.11 3.83 -9.76
N LYS A 47 10.38 4.19 -9.66
CA LYS A 47 11.42 3.26 -9.20
C LYS A 47 11.17 2.78 -7.77
N ALA A 48 10.84 3.68 -6.87
CA ALA A 48 10.52 3.33 -5.48
C ALA A 48 9.29 2.41 -5.39
N ASN A 49 8.27 2.67 -6.19
CA ASN A 49 7.08 1.83 -6.26
C ASN A 49 7.38 0.44 -6.84
N ASP A 50 8.22 0.38 -7.87
CA ASP A 50 8.65 -0.89 -8.48
C ASP A 50 9.48 -1.72 -7.50
N ASP A 51 10.43 -1.11 -6.81
CA ASP A 51 11.23 -1.77 -5.77
C ASP A 51 10.35 -2.26 -4.61
N TYR A 52 9.35 -1.47 -4.22
CA TYR A 52 8.37 -1.86 -3.21
C TYR A 52 7.57 -3.08 -3.66
N LYS A 53 7.06 -3.08 -4.90
CA LYS A 53 6.33 -4.21 -5.46
C LYS A 53 7.17 -5.49 -5.48
N LYS A 54 8.42 -5.39 -5.90
CA LYS A 54 9.35 -6.53 -5.91
C LYS A 54 9.57 -7.10 -4.51
N ARG A 55 9.70 -6.23 -3.50
CA ARG A 55 9.84 -6.68 -2.10
C ARG A 55 8.58 -7.35 -1.57
N VAL A 56 7.41 -6.83 -1.93
CA VAL A 56 6.13 -7.43 -1.53
C VAL A 56 5.92 -8.78 -2.20
N MET A 57 6.23 -8.88 -3.50
CA MET A 57 6.12 -10.15 -4.24
C MET A 57 7.09 -11.23 -3.76
N ALA A 58 8.22 -10.84 -3.15
CA ALA A 58 9.14 -11.77 -2.52
C ALA A 58 8.64 -12.36 -1.19
N ASP A 59 7.59 -11.75 -0.61
CA ASP A 59 6.99 -12.18 0.65
C ASP A 59 5.52 -12.57 0.41
N PRO A 60 5.21 -13.87 0.32
CA PRO A 60 3.85 -14.34 0.01
C PRO A 60 2.82 -13.93 1.05
N ILE A 61 3.23 -13.72 2.30
CA ILE A 61 2.34 -13.29 3.38
C ILE A 61 1.90 -11.85 3.18
N LYS A 62 2.85 -10.98 2.89
CA LYS A 62 2.56 -9.55 2.59
C LYS A 62 1.74 -9.40 1.32
N GLU A 63 2.08 -10.16 0.28
CA GLU A 63 1.36 -10.14 -0.99
C GLU A 63 -0.11 -10.55 -0.80
N ALA A 64 -0.37 -11.65 -0.10
CA ALA A 64 -1.72 -12.12 0.15
C ALA A 64 -2.56 -11.09 0.93
N TYR A 65 -1.98 -10.49 1.95
CA TYR A 65 -2.66 -9.45 2.74
C TYR A 65 -2.96 -8.21 1.90
N LEU A 66 -1.98 -7.75 1.12
CA LEU A 66 -2.13 -6.57 0.27
C LEU A 66 -3.21 -6.79 -0.80
N ASN A 67 -3.24 -7.96 -1.42
CA ASN A 67 -4.26 -8.32 -2.39
C ASN A 67 -5.66 -8.35 -1.76
N PHE A 68 -5.78 -8.92 -0.57
CA PHE A 68 -7.02 -8.90 0.20
C PHE A 68 -7.47 -7.46 0.48
N ASP A 69 -6.60 -6.64 1.06
CA ASP A 69 -6.92 -5.26 1.44
C ASP A 69 -7.35 -4.42 0.22
N ASN A 70 -6.60 -4.52 -0.88
CA ASN A 70 -6.89 -3.77 -2.11
C ASN A 70 -8.23 -4.17 -2.75
N LYS A 71 -8.52 -5.46 -2.82
CA LYS A 71 -9.79 -5.95 -3.37
C LYS A 71 -10.97 -5.52 -2.51
N CYS A 72 -10.84 -5.63 -1.20
CA CYS A 72 -11.91 -5.25 -0.28
C CYS A 72 -12.17 -3.74 -0.28
N ARG A 73 -11.13 -2.93 -0.45
CA ARG A 73 -11.29 -1.49 -0.64
C ARG A 73 -12.01 -1.16 -1.96
N SER A 74 -11.77 -1.92 -3.00
CA SER A 74 -12.48 -1.77 -4.28
C SER A 74 -13.98 -2.06 -4.13
N TYR A 75 -14.35 -3.08 -3.38
CA TYR A 75 -15.77 -3.37 -3.08
C TYR A 75 -16.42 -2.27 -2.26
N ARG A 76 -15.70 -1.71 -1.30
CA ARG A 76 -16.16 -0.58 -0.49
C ARG A 76 -16.50 0.64 -1.34
N LYS A 77 -15.69 0.95 -2.34
CA LYS A 77 -15.95 2.07 -3.26
C LYS A 77 -17.29 1.96 -3.97
N LYS A 78 -17.73 0.75 -4.28
CA LYS A 78 -19.02 0.51 -4.92
C LYS A 78 -20.22 0.82 -4.04
N LEU A 79 -20.01 0.95 -2.72
CA LEU A 79 -21.03 1.28 -1.73
C LEU A 79 -20.95 2.72 -1.23
N SER A 80 -20.07 3.54 -1.81
CA SER A 80 -19.81 4.91 -1.35
C SER A 80 -21.01 5.84 -1.41
N ASP A 81 -22.01 5.53 -2.22
CA ASP A 81 -23.24 6.34 -2.38
C ASP A 81 -24.22 6.20 -1.20
N SER A 82 -24.05 5.17 -0.36
CA SER A 82 -24.91 4.92 0.79
C SER A 82 -24.10 4.79 2.07
N PRO A 83 -24.11 5.81 2.96
CA PRO A 83 -23.38 5.75 4.23
C PRO A 83 -23.76 4.58 5.13
N GLU A 84 -25.05 4.20 5.14
CA GLU A 84 -25.54 3.07 5.94
C GLU A 84 -24.99 1.74 5.48
N LEU A 85 -24.97 1.48 4.18
CA LEU A 85 -24.40 0.26 3.60
C LEU A 85 -22.89 0.24 3.78
N LEU A 86 -22.25 1.39 3.63
CA LEU A 86 -20.82 1.54 3.83
C LEU A 86 -20.41 1.18 5.26
N GLU A 87 -21.18 1.63 6.26
CA GLU A 87 -20.94 1.30 7.67
C GLU A 87 -21.05 -0.21 7.93
N LYS A 88 -22.08 -0.85 7.42
CA LYS A 88 -22.27 -2.30 7.53
C LYS A 88 -21.11 -3.07 6.89
N TYR A 89 -20.68 -2.65 5.71
CA TYR A 89 -19.54 -3.25 5.02
C TYR A 89 -18.25 -3.06 5.79
N ASN A 90 -17.97 -1.85 6.27
CA ASN A 90 -16.76 -1.56 7.03
C ASN A 90 -16.66 -2.40 8.30
N LYS A 91 -17.77 -2.63 8.99
CA LYS A 91 -17.82 -3.49 10.17
C LYS A 91 -17.43 -4.93 9.84
N ALA A 92 -18.00 -5.50 8.79
CA ALA A 92 -17.67 -6.84 8.32
C ALA A 92 -16.21 -6.94 7.84
N PHE A 93 -15.75 -5.93 7.12
CA PHE A 93 -14.37 -5.82 6.66
C PHE A 93 -13.38 -5.80 7.83
N ASP A 94 -13.64 -4.99 8.84
CA ASP A 94 -12.79 -4.89 10.02
C ASP A 94 -12.72 -6.21 10.80
N GLU A 95 -13.82 -6.93 10.93
CA GLU A 95 -13.86 -8.25 11.58
C GLU A 95 -12.98 -9.27 10.82
N HIS A 96 -13.10 -9.33 9.51
CA HIS A 96 -12.24 -10.21 8.69
C HIS A 96 -10.78 -9.80 8.74
N ARG A 97 -10.52 -8.51 8.67
CA ARG A 97 -9.17 -7.95 8.72
C ARG A 97 -8.45 -8.29 10.03
N GLU A 98 -9.15 -8.17 11.16
CA GLU A 98 -8.58 -8.51 12.48
C GLU A 98 -8.24 -9.99 12.59
N LYS A 99 -9.09 -10.87 12.11
CA LYS A 99 -8.82 -12.32 12.06
C LYS A 99 -7.58 -12.64 11.22
N ILE A 100 -7.49 -12.02 10.05
CA ILE A 100 -6.35 -12.20 9.15
C ILE A 100 -5.06 -11.67 9.79
N ARG A 101 -5.10 -10.50 10.41
CA ARG A 101 -3.96 -9.90 11.11
C ARG A 101 -3.48 -10.78 12.27
N ALA A 102 -4.40 -11.37 13.01
CA ALA A 102 -4.06 -12.26 14.12
C ALA A 102 -3.25 -13.48 13.64
N VAL A 103 -3.66 -14.10 12.53
CA VAL A 103 -2.93 -15.21 11.91
C VAL A 103 -1.60 -14.74 11.33
N LYS A 104 -1.60 -13.58 10.67
CA LYS A 104 -0.39 -12.99 10.08
C LYS A 104 0.73 -12.75 11.10
N ARG A 105 0.40 -12.34 12.31
CA ARG A 105 1.40 -12.09 13.38
C ARG A 105 2.22 -13.32 13.72
N GLY A 106 1.64 -14.51 13.59
CA GLY A 106 2.33 -15.78 13.85
C GLY A 106 3.09 -16.35 12.66
N LEU A 107 3.04 -15.72 11.51
CA LEU A 107 3.65 -16.21 10.28
C LEU A 107 4.87 -15.39 9.87
N THR A 108 5.89 -16.11 9.40
CA THR A 108 7.10 -15.51 8.78
C THR A 108 7.35 -16.17 7.43
N VAL A 109 8.24 -15.60 6.64
CA VAL A 109 8.66 -16.18 5.34
C VAL A 109 9.22 -17.59 5.52
N LYS A 110 9.75 -17.90 6.72
CA LYS A 110 10.30 -19.21 7.09
C LYS A 110 9.24 -20.20 7.63
N SER A 111 7.98 -19.80 7.74
CA SER A 111 6.90 -20.67 8.18
C SER A 111 6.68 -21.81 7.19
N ARG A 112 6.05 -22.89 7.69
CA ARG A 112 5.74 -24.06 6.84
C ARG A 112 4.84 -23.64 5.67
N SER A 113 5.07 -24.26 4.52
CA SER A 113 4.27 -24.00 3.31
C SER A 113 2.77 -24.27 3.53
N ASP A 114 2.41 -25.25 4.37
CA ASP A 114 1.03 -25.54 4.71
C ASP A 114 0.38 -24.40 5.50
N ASP A 115 1.10 -23.80 6.42
CA ASP A 115 0.59 -22.67 7.22
C ASP A 115 0.41 -21.42 6.35
N ILE A 116 1.36 -21.17 5.45
CA ILE A 116 1.26 -20.09 4.47
C ILE A 116 0.09 -20.35 3.51
N GLY A 117 -0.09 -21.58 3.06
CA GLY A 117 -1.21 -21.99 2.21
C GLY A 117 -2.57 -21.78 2.89
N ARG A 118 -2.69 -22.12 4.16
CA ARG A 118 -3.90 -21.87 4.97
C ARG A 118 -4.19 -20.38 5.11
N TYR A 119 -3.15 -19.58 5.33
CA TYR A 119 -3.28 -18.14 5.40
C TYR A 119 -3.74 -17.55 4.07
N ASN A 120 -3.16 -17.98 2.95
CA ASN A 120 -3.57 -17.55 1.62
C ASN A 120 -5.04 -17.88 1.36
N ARG A 121 -5.47 -19.09 1.72
CA ARG A 121 -6.87 -19.52 1.60
C ARG A 121 -7.78 -18.66 2.49
N MET A 122 -7.36 -18.35 3.71
CA MET A 122 -8.10 -17.49 4.61
C MET A 122 -8.32 -16.09 4.01
N CYS A 123 -7.29 -15.50 3.42
CA CYS A 123 -7.39 -14.22 2.73
C CYS A 123 -8.34 -14.31 1.52
N PHE A 124 -8.24 -15.37 0.75
CA PHE A 124 -9.11 -15.59 -0.42
C PHE A 124 -10.56 -15.75 0.00
N ASP A 125 -10.85 -16.60 0.98
CA ASP A 125 -12.21 -16.87 1.47
C ASP A 125 -12.84 -15.62 2.08
N ALA A 126 -12.08 -14.84 2.84
CA ALA A 126 -12.53 -13.57 3.41
C ALA A 126 -12.85 -12.55 2.30
N CYS A 127 -12.00 -12.48 1.29
CA CYS A 127 -12.23 -11.61 0.12
C CYS A 127 -13.52 -11.99 -0.61
N GLN A 128 -13.74 -13.28 -0.83
CA GLN A 128 -14.94 -13.81 -1.48
C GLN A 128 -16.19 -13.52 -0.65
N ALA A 129 -16.13 -13.74 0.67
CA ALA A 129 -17.23 -13.45 1.58
C ALA A 129 -17.62 -11.97 1.56
N LEU A 130 -16.64 -11.06 1.55
CA LEU A 130 -16.87 -9.62 1.49
C LEU A 130 -17.40 -9.17 0.12
N GLN A 131 -16.95 -9.80 -0.96
CA GLN A 131 -17.48 -9.54 -2.29
C GLN A 131 -18.97 -9.90 -2.35
N ASP A 132 -19.34 -11.08 -1.88
CA ASP A 132 -20.73 -11.55 -1.86
C ASP A 132 -21.60 -10.69 -0.94
N PHE A 133 -21.05 -10.29 0.21
CA PHE A 133 -21.74 -9.38 1.14
C PHE A 133 -21.99 -8.01 0.49
N SER A 134 -21.00 -7.45 -0.19
CA SER A 134 -21.13 -6.20 -0.95
C SER A 134 -22.22 -6.27 -2.00
N LYS A 135 -22.29 -7.38 -2.76
CA LYS A 135 -23.33 -7.61 -3.75
C LYS A 135 -24.72 -7.70 -3.13
N ARG A 136 -24.85 -8.39 -2.00
CA ARG A 136 -26.13 -8.51 -1.27
C ARG A 136 -26.61 -7.15 -0.74
N LEU A 137 -25.73 -6.35 -0.20
CA LEU A 137 -26.05 -5.00 0.26
C LEU A 137 -26.53 -4.11 -0.88
N LYS A 138 -25.88 -4.21 -2.03
CA LYS A 138 -26.23 -3.44 -3.22
C LYS A 138 -27.57 -3.88 -3.81
N ALA A 139 -27.86 -5.17 -3.82
CA ALA A 139 -29.15 -5.72 -4.27
C ALA A 139 -30.32 -5.25 -3.39
N LYS A 140 -30.14 -5.19 -2.06
CA LYS A 140 -31.14 -4.66 -1.12
C LYS A 140 -31.42 -3.17 -1.34
N GLN A 141 -30.42 -2.40 -1.74
CA GLN A 141 -30.59 -0.99 -2.05
C GLN A 141 -31.47 -0.77 -3.28
N THR A 142 -31.32 -1.61 -4.31
CA THR A 142 -32.15 -1.52 -5.51
C THR A 142 -33.59 -1.95 -5.27
N GLU A 143 -33.85 -2.89 -4.36
CA GLU A 143 -35.21 -3.29 -3.95
C GLU A 143 -35.95 -2.20 -3.19
N THR A 144 -35.23 -1.41 -2.36
CA THR A 144 -35.83 -0.30 -1.60
C THR A 144 -36.01 0.97 -2.43
N SER A 145 -35.36 1.09 -3.59
CA SER A 145 -35.48 2.23 -4.50
C SER A 145 -36.60 2.10 -5.55
N SER A 146 -37.22 0.96 -5.61
CA SER A 146 -38.38 0.71 -6.51
C SER A 146 -39.72 0.80 -5.71
#